data_9442b37485f37885606d908e0c0831c0
#
_entry.id   9442b37485f37885606d908e0c0831c0
#
_cell.length_a   1.000
_cell.length_b   1.000
_cell.length_c   1.000
_cell.angle_alpha   90.00
_cell.angle_beta   90.00
_cell.angle_gamma   90.00
#
_symmetry.space_group_name_H-M   'P 1'
#
loop_
_entity.id
_entity.type
_entity.pdbx_description
1 polymer ?
#
loop_
_entity_poly.entity_id
_entity_poly.type
_entity_poly.pdbx_seq_one_letter_code
_entity_poly.pdbx_strand_id
1 'polypeptide(L)'
;MVMENSNYFSKYGKDFQEKIFQALRNDHTWSSQMMEVMQYDYFELKYLQFLCDRFFSFYTKYRNFPTMQLLVSIIRDELTAGDDIILREQVIEYLTRMKASPNLGDLKFVKDKTLDFCKKQALQQALEESVKAIKQENYESVLNIMKDAVSKGSSSTIGHEFFKDHDARFVLVDRATCATGIKHLDQKDVLNGGLGRGEIGVVVANTGVGKSHYLVAMGAEALRRGKNVVHYTFELTETSVGIRYDSNLCNIPSNNVVENKETVLKTYEENDFGRLIIKQYPTGAASIITLRNHLEKLEMKDFKPSLLVIDYADIMRSTRTYDSLRHELKLVYEEIRNLAMELN
;
A
#
# COMPACT_ATOMS: atom_id res chain seq x y z
N MET A 1 3.62 -11.01 33.42
CA MET A 1 2.73 -11.91 32.67
C MET A 1 3.54 -12.40 31.47
N VAL A 2 4.19 -13.56 31.61
CA VAL A 2 5.03 -14.16 30.56
C VAL A 2 4.07 -14.65 29.49
N MET A 3 4.10 -14.05 28.29
CA MET A 3 3.39 -14.60 27.14
C MET A 3 4.09 -15.90 26.76
N GLU A 4 3.46 -17.02 26.95
CA GLU A 4 3.82 -18.27 26.29
C GLU A 4 3.65 -18.07 24.78
N ASN A 5 4.70 -17.62 24.14
CA ASN A 5 4.78 -17.56 22.69
C ASN A 5 5.10 -18.96 22.16
N SER A 6 4.07 -19.77 21.91
CA SER A 6 4.30 -20.95 21.10
C SER A 6 4.50 -20.49 19.64
N ASN A 7 5.72 -20.58 19.16
CA ASN A 7 6.09 -20.27 17.77
C ASN A 7 5.57 -21.32 16.76
N TYR A 8 4.73 -22.25 17.23
CA TYR A 8 4.26 -23.39 16.46
C TYR A 8 2.74 -23.43 16.39
N PHE A 9 2.23 -24.17 15.43
CA PHE A 9 0.81 -24.49 15.32
C PHE A 9 0.33 -25.48 16.42
N SER A 10 1.21 -25.93 17.31
CA SER A 10 0.93 -26.90 18.40
C SER A 10 -0.28 -26.52 19.25
N LYS A 11 -0.49 -25.22 19.50
CA LYS A 11 -1.65 -24.73 20.29
C LYS A 11 -3.01 -25.11 19.70
N TYR A 12 -3.06 -25.47 18.42
CA TYR A 12 -4.29 -25.89 17.74
C TYR A 12 -4.43 -27.42 17.64
N GLY A 13 -3.43 -28.18 18.07
CA GLY A 13 -3.41 -29.64 18.05
C GLY A 13 -3.05 -30.27 16.70
N LYS A 14 -2.94 -31.61 16.71
CA LYS A 14 -2.51 -32.40 15.56
C LYS A 14 -3.47 -32.30 14.36
N ASP A 15 -4.76 -32.45 14.61
CA ASP A 15 -5.80 -32.45 13.57
C ASP A 15 -5.83 -31.13 12.78
N PHE A 16 -5.65 -30.01 13.49
CA PHE A 16 -5.56 -28.70 12.85
C PHE A 16 -4.34 -28.59 11.93
N GLN A 17 -3.16 -29.04 12.39
CA GLN A 17 -1.94 -29.02 11.58
C GLN A 17 -2.07 -29.90 10.33
N GLU A 18 -2.68 -31.06 10.45
CA GLU A 18 -2.96 -31.94 9.30
C GLU A 18 -3.92 -31.31 8.29
N LYS A 19 -4.96 -30.60 8.77
CA LYS A 19 -5.88 -29.85 7.92
C LYS A 19 -5.23 -28.68 7.19
N ILE A 20 -4.20 -28.05 7.74
CA ILE A 20 -3.43 -27.02 7.01
C ILE A 20 -2.84 -27.61 5.73
N PHE A 21 -2.18 -28.77 5.80
CA PHE A 21 -1.58 -29.39 4.63
C PHE A 21 -2.65 -29.86 3.61
N GLN A 22 -3.81 -30.32 4.08
CA GLN A 22 -4.95 -30.62 3.21
C GLN A 22 -5.47 -29.35 2.48
N ALA A 23 -5.54 -28.21 3.18
CA ALA A 23 -5.94 -26.95 2.61
C ALA A 23 -4.95 -26.46 1.53
N LEU A 24 -3.63 -26.56 1.80
CA LEU A 24 -2.57 -26.24 0.84
C LEU A 24 -2.70 -27.05 -0.45
N ARG A 25 -2.98 -28.34 -0.33
CA ARG A 25 -3.14 -29.21 -1.49
C ARG A 25 -4.39 -28.90 -2.31
N ASN A 26 -5.48 -28.51 -1.65
CA ASN A 26 -6.80 -28.36 -2.30
C ASN A 26 -7.05 -26.97 -2.88
N ASP A 27 -6.31 -25.96 -2.42
CA ASP A 27 -6.48 -24.56 -2.88
C ASP A 27 -5.13 -23.96 -3.22
N HIS A 28 -4.78 -24.01 -4.49
CA HIS A 28 -3.51 -23.51 -5.00
C HIS A 28 -3.40 -21.99 -4.92
N THR A 29 -4.52 -21.26 -4.97
CA THR A 29 -4.54 -19.80 -4.78
C THR A 29 -4.13 -19.46 -3.35
N TRP A 30 -4.74 -20.14 -2.37
CA TRP A 30 -4.36 -19.99 -0.98
C TRP A 30 -2.93 -20.47 -0.70
N SER A 31 -2.48 -21.55 -1.36
CA SER A 31 -1.12 -22.04 -1.25
C SER A 31 -0.08 -21.03 -1.73
N SER A 32 -0.36 -20.31 -2.83
CA SER A 32 0.50 -19.24 -3.32
C SER A 32 0.60 -18.10 -2.32
N GLN A 33 -0.51 -17.71 -1.69
CA GLN A 33 -0.53 -16.72 -0.62
C GLN A 33 0.27 -17.18 0.61
N MET A 34 0.13 -18.44 0.99
CA MET A 34 0.82 -18.99 2.15
C MET A 34 2.33 -19.10 1.95
N MET A 35 2.83 -19.26 0.71
CA MET A 35 4.27 -19.24 0.42
C MET A 35 4.97 -17.94 0.82
N GLU A 36 4.24 -16.82 0.89
CA GLU A 36 4.82 -15.53 1.29
C GLU A 36 5.02 -15.40 2.80
N VAL A 37 4.27 -16.18 3.60
CA VAL A 37 4.19 -15.98 5.05
C VAL A 37 4.43 -17.23 5.89
N MET A 38 4.21 -18.43 5.32
CA MET A 38 4.33 -19.68 6.03
C MET A 38 5.74 -20.22 5.95
N GLN A 39 6.29 -20.59 7.10
CA GLN A 39 7.53 -21.35 7.20
C GLN A 39 7.20 -22.78 7.62
N TYR A 40 7.90 -23.77 7.07
CA TYR A 40 7.65 -25.18 7.37
C TYR A 40 7.93 -25.53 8.84
N ASP A 41 8.81 -24.80 9.50
CA ASP A 41 9.15 -24.95 10.92
C ASP A 41 8.05 -24.46 11.88
N TYR A 42 6.99 -23.82 11.39
CA TYR A 42 5.79 -23.53 12.20
C TYR A 42 4.99 -24.78 12.57
N PHE A 43 5.17 -25.88 11.83
CA PHE A 43 4.61 -27.18 12.23
C PHE A 43 5.43 -27.78 13.35
N GLU A 44 4.77 -28.35 14.36
CA GLU A 44 5.41 -29.16 15.39
C GLU A 44 5.76 -30.57 14.87
N LEU A 45 4.91 -31.09 14.00
CA LEU A 45 4.97 -32.46 13.49
C LEU A 45 5.98 -32.56 12.35
N LYS A 46 7.08 -33.28 12.54
CA LYS A 46 8.19 -33.39 11.58
C LYS A 46 7.75 -33.87 10.19
N TYR A 47 6.79 -34.79 10.13
CA TYR A 47 6.28 -35.26 8.85
C TYR A 47 5.51 -34.18 8.07
N LEU A 48 4.85 -33.22 8.76
CA LEU A 48 4.20 -32.06 8.12
C LEU A 48 5.23 -31.02 7.72
N GLN A 49 6.28 -30.79 8.51
CA GLN A 49 7.42 -29.96 8.10
C GLN A 49 8.00 -30.46 6.79
N PHE A 50 8.30 -31.74 6.72
CA PHE A 50 8.87 -32.39 5.54
C PHE A 50 7.95 -32.28 4.33
N LEU A 51 6.66 -32.58 4.49
CA LEU A 51 5.67 -32.48 3.42
C LEU A 51 5.49 -31.06 2.90
N CYS A 52 5.40 -30.09 3.78
CA CYS A 52 5.24 -28.69 3.45
C CYS A 52 6.45 -28.13 2.70
N ASP A 53 7.65 -28.45 3.20
CA ASP A 53 8.90 -28.08 2.55
C ASP A 53 8.98 -28.63 1.12
N ARG A 54 8.69 -29.92 0.91
CA ARG A 54 8.72 -30.54 -0.43
C ARG A 54 7.66 -29.97 -1.35
N PHE A 55 6.49 -29.65 -0.82
CA PHE A 55 5.39 -29.05 -1.58
C PHE A 55 5.76 -27.66 -2.11
N PHE A 56 6.34 -26.82 -1.27
CA PHE A 56 6.75 -25.47 -1.65
C PHE A 56 8.05 -25.44 -2.46
N SER A 57 9.01 -26.31 -2.16
CA SER A 57 10.24 -26.44 -2.94
C SER A 57 9.97 -26.87 -4.37
N PHE A 58 9.00 -27.76 -4.57
CA PHE A 58 8.56 -28.15 -5.91
C PHE A 58 8.01 -26.95 -6.68
N TYR A 59 7.13 -26.15 -6.08
CA TYR A 59 6.59 -24.96 -6.71
C TYR A 59 7.68 -23.93 -7.03
N THR A 60 8.62 -23.73 -6.14
CA THR A 60 9.74 -22.79 -6.35
C THR A 60 10.54 -23.17 -7.60
N LYS A 61 10.75 -24.46 -7.82
CA LYS A 61 11.52 -24.99 -8.95
C LYS A 61 10.75 -25.03 -10.26
N TYR A 62 9.49 -25.48 -10.21
CA TYR A 62 8.69 -25.79 -11.42
C TYR A 62 7.54 -24.80 -11.68
N ARG A 63 7.32 -23.83 -10.79
CA ARG A 63 6.23 -22.84 -10.88
C ARG A 63 4.83 -23.42 -11.01
N ASN A 64 4.65 -24.64 -10.54
CA ASN A 64 3.37 -25.34 -10.46
C ASN A 64 3.35 -26.21 -9.22
N PHE A 65 2.20 -26.38 -8.59
CA PHE A 65 2.07 -27.28 -7.43
C PHE A 65 2.02 -28.73 -7.87
N PRO A 66 2.64 -29.65 -7.12
CA PRO A 66 2.66 -31.06 -7.47
C PRO A 66 1.29 -31.70 -7.29
N THR A 67 0.92 -32.57 -8.22
CA THR A 67 -0.22 -33.47 -8.00
C THR A 67 0.09 -34.45 -6.87
N MET A 68 -0.96 -34.99 -6.24
CA MET A 68 -0.76 -35.94 -5.14
C MET A 68 0.07 -37.16 -5.55
N GLN A 69 -0.13 -37.66 -6.77
CA GLN A 69 0.64 -38.80 -7.28
C GLN A 69 2.11 -38.47 -7.43
N LEU A 70 2.41 -37.29 -7.98
CA LEU A 70 3.79 -36.83 -8.15
C LEU A 70 4.46 -36.57 -6.82
N LEU A 71 3.76 -35.93 -5.86
CA LEU A 71 4.28 -35.68 -4.53
C LEU A 71 4.64 -36.98 -3.81
N VAL A 72 3.75 -37.99 -3.86
CA VAL A 72 4.01 -39.32 -3.29
C VAL A 72 5.20 -39.99 -3.94
N SER A 73 5.40 -39.88 -5.26
CA SER A 73 6.57 -40.41 -5.96
C SER A 73 7.86 -39.77 -5.47
N ILE A 74 7.93 -38.44 -5.43
CA ILE A 74 9.08 -37.68 -4.96
C ILE A 74 9.43 -38.08 -3.52
N ILE A 75 8.44 -38.12 -2.65
CA ILE A 75 8.62 -38.45 -1.23
C ILE A 75 9.10 -39.92 -1.07
N ARG A 76 8.56 -40.83 -1.87
CA ARG A 76 8.97 -42.22 -1.83
C ARG A 76 10.45 -42.39 -2.18
N ASP A 77 10.89 -41.72 -3.24
CA ASP A 77 12.29 -41.82 -3.69
C ASP A 77 13.23 -41.26 -2.64
N GLU A 78 12.91 -40.11 -2.04
CA GLU A 78 13.73 -39.47 -1.00
C GLU A 78 13.77 -40.30 0.32
N LEU A 79 12.61 -40.78 0.77
CA LEU A 79 12.52 -41.57 2.02
C LEU A 79 13.05 -42.99 1.86
N THR A 80 13.19 -43.49 0.62
CA THR A 80 13.83 -44.79 0.37
C THR A 80 15.35 -44.66 0.44
N ALA A 81 15.86 -43.49 0.07
CA ALA A 81 17.30 -43.18 0.15
C ALA A 81 17.76 -42.70 1.56
N GLY A 82 16.84 -42.36 2.46
CA GLY A 82 17.10 -41.83 3.79
C GLY A 82 16.96 -42.88 4.89
N ASP A 83 17.70 -42.70 6.01
CA ASP A 83 17.74 -43.65 7.15
C ASP A 83 16.60 -43.40 8.19
N ASP A 84 15.71 -42.39 8.01
CA ASP A 84 14.68 -42.09 9.01
C ASP A 84 13.39 -42.91 8.78
N ILE A 85 13.39 -44.13 9.33
CA ILE A 85 12.30 -45.09 9.24
C ILE A 85 11.02 -44.52 9.88
N ILE A 86 11.15 -43.79 11.01
CA ILE A 86 10.00 -43.23 11.75
C ILE A 86 9.30 -42.17 10.94
N LEU A 87 10.03 -41.25 10.34
CA LEU A 87 9.48 -40.19 9.48
C LEU A 87 8.75 -40.79 8.29
N ARG A 88 9.35 -41.83 7.66
CA ARG A 88 8.77 -42.56 6.55
C ARG A 88 7.42 -43.18 6.90
N GLU A 89 7.32 -43.86 8.01
CA GLU A 89 6.07 -44.47 8.47
C GLU A 89 5.00 -43.43 8.76
N GLN A 90 5.33 -42.34 9.43
CA GLN A 90 4.42 -41.25 9.74
C GLN A 90 3.89 -40.56 8.46
N VAL A 91 4.74 -40.30 7.48
CA VAL A 91 4.34 -39.72 6.20
C VAL A 91 3.39 -40.64 5.45
N ILE A 92 3.72 -41.95 5.34
CA ILE A 92 2.88 -42.93 4.63
C ILE A 92 1.52 -43.07 5.32
N GLU A 93 1.51 -43.19 6.65
CA GLU A 93 0.28 -43.29 7.44
C GLU A 93 -0.61 -42.05 7.21
N TYR A 94 -0.04 -40.86 7.31
CA TYR A 94 -0.80 -39.60 7.10
C TYR A 94 -1.34 -39.51 5.70
N LEU A 95 -0.56 -39.74 4.66
CA LEU A 95 -0.97 -39.67 3.28
C LEU A 95 -2.06 -40.70 2.93
N THR A 96 -1.97 -41.90 3.52
CA THR A 96 -2.99 -42.95 3.35
C THR A 96 -4.31 -42.55 4.00
N ARG A 97 -4.26 -42.03 5.22
CA ARG A 97 -5.42 -41.55 5.98
C ARG A 97 -6.09 -40.37 5.28
N MET A 98 -5.32 -39.41 4.78
CA MET A 98 -5.80 -38.25 4.04
C MET A 98 -6.50 -38.64 2.75
N LYS A 99 -6.03 -39.69 2.06
CA LYS A 99 -6.64 -40.21 0.82
C LYS A 99 -7.96 -40.93 1.10
N ALA A 100 -8.05 -41.65 2.21
CA ALA A 100 -9.23 -42.43 2.58
C ALA A 100 -10.40 -41.57 3.08
N SER A 101 -10.13 -40.48 3.75
CA SER A 101 -11.17 -39.60 4.35
C SER A 101 -10.76 -38.13 4.30
N PRO A 102 -11.00 -37.41 3.20
CA PRO A 102 -10.74 -35.98 3.14
C PRO A 102 -11.76 -35.24 3.99
N ASN A 103 -11.35 -34.78 5.18
CA ASN A 103 -12.19 -33.97 6.06
C ASN A 103 -12.08 -32.49 5.65
N LEU A 104 -13.02 -32.03 4.81
CA LEU A 104 -13.02 -30.67 4.23
C LEU A 104 -13.95 -29.67 4.97
N GLY A 105 -14.64 -30.10 6.02
CA GLY A 105 -15.73 -29.32 6.64
C GLY A 105 -15.28 -27.96 7.22
N ASP A 106 -14.10 -27.86 7.80
CA ASP A 106 -13.64 -26.67 8.55
C ASP A 106 -12.52 -25.89 7.86
N LEU A 107 -12.29 -26.15 6.57
CA LEU A 107 -11.13 -25.60 5.85
C LEU A 107 -11.10 -24.07 5.86
N LYS A 108 -12.23 -23.39 5.82
CA LYS A 108 -12.27 -21.92 5.89
C LYS A 108 -11.71 -21.42 7.21
N PHE A 109 -12.17 -21.97 8.33
CA PHE A 109 -11.66 -21.62 9.67
C PHE A 109 -10.17 -21.92 9.79
N VAL A 110 -9.72 -23.07 9.29
CA VAL A 110 -8.29 -23.45 9.33
C VAL A 110 -7.45 -22.48 8.51
N LYS A 111 -7.88 -22.09 7.31
CA LYS A 111 -7.19 -21.12 6.47
C LYS A 111 -7.08 -19.75 7.14
N ASP A 112 -8.19 -19.22 7.68
CA ASP A 112 -8.22 -17.92 8.34
C ASP A 112 -7.29 -17.90 9.56
N LYS A 113 -7.36 -18.93 10.41
CA LYS A 113 -6.52 -19.02 11.61
C LYS A 113 -5.04 -19.25 11.29
N THR A 114 -4.74 -20.00 10.24
CA THR A 114 -3.36 -20.21 9.77
C THR A 114 -2.76 -18.90 9.27
N LEU A 115 -3.51 -18.15 8.48
CA LEU A 115 -3.06 -16.85 7.96
C LEU A 115 -2.82 -15.85 9.09
N ASP A 116 -3.76 -15.75 10.05
CA ASP A 116 -3.62 -14.89 11.24
C ASP A 116 -2.36 -15.24 12.05
N PHE A 117 -2.12 -16.55 12.25
CA PHE A 117 -0.91 -17.00 12.95
C PHE A 117 0.35 -16.59 12.20
N CYS A 118 0.44 -16.86 10.89
CA CYS A 118 1.62 -16.55 10.08
C CYS A 118 1.88 -15.03 10.02
N LYS A 119 0.83 -14.20 9.88
CA LYS A 119 0.96 -12.75 9.95
C LYS A 119 1.51 -12.29 11.32
N LYS A 120 1.02 -12.87 12.40
CA LYS A 120 1.53 -12.56 13.74
C LYS A 120 3.00 -12.92 13.88
N GLN A 121 3.43 -14.10 13.38
CA GLN A 121 4.83 -14.51 13.39
C GLN A 121 5.72 -13.59 12.54
N ALA A 122 5.26 -13.20 11.34
CA ALA A 122 5.98 -12.27 10.50
C ALA A 122 6.17 -10.90 11.18
N LEU A 123 5.15 -10.39 11.87
CA LEU A 123 5.25 -9.14 12.64
C LEU A 123 6.20 -9.28 13.85
N GLN A 124 6.20 -10.41 14.55
CA GLN A 124 7.12 -10.66 15.65
C GLN A 124 8.58 -10.69 15.18
N GLN A 125 8.86 -11.39 14.08
CA GLN A 125 10.18 -11.41 13.46
C GLN A 125 10.62 -10.01 13.02
N ALA A 126 9.72 -9.25 12.39
CA ALA A 126 9.99 -7.88 11.98
C ALA A 126 10.32 -6.95 13.16
N LEU A 127 9.64 -7.13 14.31
CA LEU A 127 9.98 -6.40 15.54
C LEU A 127 11.37 -6.74 16.06
N GLU A 128 11.74 -8.02 16.06
CA GLU A 128 13.08 -8.46 16.48
C GLU A 128 14.18 -7.92 15.55
N GLU A 129 13.94 -7.96 14.24
CA GLU A 129 14.85 -7.37 13.23
C GLU A 129 14.93 -5.85 13.37
N SER A 130 13.80 -5.19 13.64
CA SER A 130 13.76 -3.75 13.89
C SER A 130 14.58 -3.35 15.12
N VAL A 131 14.53 -4.14 16.20
CA VAL A 131 15.37 -3.93 17.39
C VAL A 131 16.86 -4.05 17.05
N LYS A 132 17.24 -5.01 16.19
CA LYS A 132 18.63 -5.16 15.72
C LYS A 132 19.06 -3.96 14.87
N ALA A 133 18.20 -3.49 13.97
CA ALA A 133 18.44 -2.33 13.12
C ALA A 133 18.61 -1.05 13.95
N ILE A 134 17.80 -0.86 14.99
CA ILE A 134 17.92 0.28 15.93
C ILE A 134 19.29 0.26 16.65
N LYS A 135 19.75 -0.92 17.11
CA LYS A 135 21.06 -1.07 17.74
C LYS A 135 22.23 -0.74 16.80
N GLN A 136 22.02 -0.85 15.50
CA GLN A 136 22.98 -0.53 14.43
C GLN A 136 22.81 0.91 13.91
N GLU A 137 21.95 1.73 14.56
CA GLU A 137 21.61 3.09 14.15
C GLU A 137 21.02 3.21 12.74
N ASN A 138 20.48 2.11 12.19
CA ASN A 138 19.87 2.06 10.86
C ASN A 138 18.35 2.24 10.96
N TYR A 139 17.92 3.46 11.26
CA TYR A 139 16.50 3.78 11.50
C TYR A 139 15.64 3.72 10.24
N GLU A 140 16.23 3.91 9.07
CA GLU A 140 15.50 3.89 7.79
C GLU A 140 15.04 2.47 7.44
N SER A 141 15.82 1.46 7.80
CA SER A 141 15.45 0.06 7.56
C SER A 141 14.26 -0.41 8.41
N VAL A 142 14.04 0.17 9.59
CA VAL A 142 12.94 -0.21 10.50
C VAL A 142 11.58 -0.05 9.84
N LEU A 143 11.34 1.09 9.17
CA LEU A 143 10.09 1.34 8.45
C LEU A 143 9.87 0.32 7.32
N ASN A 144 10.91 -0.01 6.58
CA ASN A 144 10.82 -0.97 5.48
C ASN A 144 10.53 -2.38 5.99
N ILE A 145 11.24 -2.83 7.05
CA ILE A 145 11.02 -4.14 7.71
C ILE A 145 9.56 -4.26 8.17
N MET A 146 9.03 -3.23 8.83
CA MET A 146 7.66 -3.26 9.33
C MET A 146 6.62 -3.22 8.20
N LYS A 147 6.82 -2.41 7.16
CA LYS A 147 5.95 -2.37 5.98
C LYS A 147 5.90 -3.71 5.26
N ASP A 148 7.05 -4.34 5.05
CA ASP A 148 7.14 -5.65 4.41
C ASP A 148 6.41 -6.71 5.23
N ALA A 149 6.51 -6.69 6.55
CA ALA A 149 5.83 -7.63 7.43
C ALA A 149 4.31 -7.45 7.41
N VAL A 150 3.81 -6.21 7.37
CA VAL A 150 2.38 -5.90 7.29
C VAL A 150 1.79 -6.29 5.93
N SER A 151 2.55 -6.11 4.84
CA SER A 151 2.11 -6.47 3.48
C SER A 151 2.09 -7.97 3.22
N LYS A 152 2.91 -8.76 3.93
CA LYS A 152 2.95 -10.21 3.80
C LYS A 152 1.59 -10.85 4.09
N GLY A 153 1.16 -11.74 3.19
CA GLY A 153 -0.11 -12.45 3.32
C GLY A 153 -1.36 -11.57 3.17
N SER A 154 -1.23 -10.29 2.79
CA SER A 154 -2.35 -9.58 2.21
C SER A 154 -2.71 -10.27 0.89
N SER A 155 -3.99 -10.53 0.66
CA SER A 155 -4.44 -11.14 -0.58
C SER A 155 -3.99 -10.25 -1.75
N SER A 156 -2.93 -10.67 -2.44
CA SER A 156 -2.66 -10.14 -3.77
C SER A 156 -3.84 -10.58 -4.62
N THR A 157 -4.74 -9.66 -4.88
CA THR A 157 -5.82 -9.93 -5.85
C THR A 157 -5.13 -10.37 -7.13
N ILE A 158 -5.46 -11.57 -7.63
CA ILE A 158 -4.92 -12.10 -8.89
C ILE A 158 -5.22 -11.15 -10.07
N GLY A 159 -5.93 -10.06 -9.77
CA GLY A 159 -6.44 -9.12 -10.74
C GLY A 159 -7.91 -9.39 -11.03
N HIS A 160 -8.43 -8.69 -12.03
CA HIS A 160 -9.80 -8.77 -12.47
C HIS A 160 -9.93 -9.79 -13.61
N GLU A 161 -10.61 -10.92 -13.36
CA GLU A 161 -10.87 -11.91 -14.41
C GLU A 161 -12.01 -11.40 -15.31
N PHE A 162 -11.65 -10.91 -16.49
CA PHE A 162 -12.50 -10.08 -17.34
C PHE A 162 -13.90 -10.66 -17.60
N PHE A 163 -14.01 -11.96 -17.86
CA PHE A 163 -15.29 -12.60 -18.16
C PHE A 163 -16.06 -13.09 -16.93
N LYS A 164 -15.40 -13.22 -15.77
CA LYS A 164 -16.06 -13.68 -14.54
C LYS A 164 -16.47 -12.52 -13.63
N ASP A 165 -15.59 -11.52 -13.48
CA ASP A 165 -15.81 -10.40 -12.56
C ASP A 165 -16.54 -9.23 -13.25
N HIS A 166 -17.45 -9.51 -14.18
CA HIS A 166 -18.12 -8.49 -14.98
C HIS A 166 -19.00 -7.56 -14.15
N ASP A 167 -19.63 -8.05 -13.10
CA ASP A 167 -20.57 -7.24 -12.28
C ASP A 167 -19.89 -6.02 -11.66
N ALA A 168 -18.63 -6.13 -11.22
CA ALA A 168 -17.89 -5.04 -10.65
C ALA A 168 -17.69 -3.84 -11.60
N ARG A 169 -17.71 -4.08 -12.92
CA ARG A 169 -17.56 -3.01 -13.93
C ARG A 169 -18.83 -2.21 -14.19
N PHE A 170 -19.98 -2.76 -13.84
CA PHE A 170 -21.28 -2.12 -14.04
C PHE A 170 -21.77 -1.36 -12.79
N VAL A 171 -20.99 -1.38 -11.71
CA VAL A 171 -21.23 -0.56 -10.54
C VAL A 171 -20.79 0.88 -10.88
N LEU A 172 -21.72 1.83 -10.79
CA LEU A 172 -21.40 3.25 -10.92
C LEU A 172 -20.56 3.67 -9.72
N VAL A 173 -19.26 3.85 -9.95
CA VAL A 173 -18.35 4.38 -8.93
C VAL A 173 -18.33 5.89 -9.03
N ASP A 174 -18.68 6.59 -7.94
CA ASP A 174 -18.44 8.02 -7.84
C ASP A 174 -16.92 8.25 -7.82
N ARG A 175 -16.41 8.92 -8.85
CA ARG A 175 -14.98 9.25 -8.96
C ARG A 175 -14.51 10.23 -7.88
N ALA A 176 -15.42 10.85 -7.14
CA ALA A 176 -15.11 11.88 -6.14
C ALA A 176 -14.09 12.92 -6.69
N THR A 177 -14.37 13.45 -7.89
CA THR A 177 -13.45 14.28 -8.66
C THR A 177 -13.18 15.62 -8.00
N CYS A 178 -11.96 16.14 -8.23
CA CYS A 178 -11.57 17.51 -7.93
C CYS A 178 -11.52 18.31 -9.24
N ALA A 179 -12.44 19.24 -9.43
CA ALA A 179 -12.52 20.02 -10.65
C ALA A 179 -11.29 20.90 -10.85
N THR A 180 -10.89 21.07 -12.10
CA THR A 180 -9.76 21.95 -12.45
C THR A 180 -10.16 23.43 -12.46
N GLY A 181 -11.45 23.74 -12.51
CA GLY A 181 -11.98 25.09 -12.70
C GLY A 181 -12.00 25.55 -14.17
N ILE A 182 -11.46 24.74 -15.08
CA ILE A 182 -11.54 25.00 -16.52
C ILE A 182 -12.69 24.20 -17.11
N LYS A 183 -13.78 24.89 -17.46
CA LYS A 183 -15.03 24.27 -17.94
C LYS A 183 -14.80 23.21 -19.05
N HIS A 184 -13.91 23.51 -20.00
CA HIS A 184 -13.63 22.57 -21.10
C HIS A 184 -12.89 21.31 -20.64
N LEU A 185 -12.00 21.42 -19.66
CA LEU A 185 -11.30 20.24 -19.11
C LEU A 185 -12.23 19.40 -18.24
N ASP A 186 -13.10 20.02 -17.48
CA ASP A 186 -14.01 19.36 -16.54
C ASP A 186 -15.21 18.69 -17.23
N GLN A 187 -15.35 18.83 -18.56
CA GLN A 187 -16.42 18.18 -19.33
C GLN A 187 -16.34 16.65 -19.23
N LYS A 188 -17.53 16.01 -19.38
CA LYS A 188 -17.68 14.56 -19.29
C LYS A 188 -16.75 13.79 -20.24
N ASP A 189 -16.53 14.32 -21.43
CA ASP A 189 -15.75 13.67 -22.50
C ASP A 189 -14.24 13.95 -22.39
N VAL A 190 -13.81 14.78 -21.42
CA VAL A 190 -12.39 15.10 -21.18
C VAL A 190 -11.93 14.53 -19.84
N LEU A 191 -12.15 15.24 -18.73
CA LEU A 191 -11.76 14.80 -17.39
C LEU A 191 -12.94 14.30 -16.54
N ASN A 192 -14.15 14.32 -17.09
CA ASN A 192 -15.36 13.87 -16.41
C ASN A 192 -15.50 14.41 -14.97
N GLY A 193 -15.44 15.74 -14.85
CA GLY A 193 -15.58 16.46 -13.58
C GLY A 193 -14.27 16.86 -12.92
N GLY A 194 -13.11 16.57 -13.53
CA GLY A 194 -11.78 16.90 -13.01
C GLY A 194 -10.93 15.69 -12.67
N LEU A 195 -9.92 15.87 -11.83
CA LEU A 195 -9.02 14.79 -11.38
C LEU A 195 -9.75 13.89 -10.39
N GLY A 196 -9.75 12.59 -10.64
CA GLY A 196 -10.26 11.57 -9.72
C GLY A 196 -9.29 11.23 -8.61
N ARG A 197 -9.73 10.39 -7.68
CA ARG A 197 -8.85 9.86 -6.63
C ARG A 197 -7.70 9.06 -7.22
N GLY A 198 -6.50 9.23 -6.66
CA GLY A 198 -5.29 8.55 -7.12
C GLY A 198 -4.74 9.05 -8.46
N GLU A 199 -5.40 10.04 -9.09
CA GLU A 199 -4.94 10.64 -10.35
C GLU A 199 -3.99 11.81 -10.08
N ILE A 200 -3.06 12.03 -11.01
CA ILE A 200 -2.17 13.19 -11.02
C ILE A 200 -2.38 13.99 -12.30
N GLY A 201 -2.39 15.32 -12.16
CA GLY A 201 -2.34 16.27 -13.26
C GLY A 201 -1.01 17.01 -13.24
N VAL A 202 -0.37 17.19 -14.38
CA VAL A 202 0.89 17.93 -14.49
C VAL A 202 0.68 19.14 -15.39
N VAL A 203 1.02 20.32 -14.87
CA VAL A 203 0.97 21.58 -15.62
C VAL A 203 2.36 21.92 -16.12
N VAL A 204 2.54 21.90 -17.42
CA VAL A 204 3.81 22.20 -18.08
C VAL A 204 3.72 23.52 -18.84
N ALA A 205 4.58 24.46 -18.49
CA ALA A 205 4.69 25.75 -19.20
C ALA A 205 6.06 26.38 -18.94
N ASN A 206 6.48 27.31 -19.81
CA ASN A 206 7.71 28.07 -19.62
C ASN A 206 7.65 28.94 -18.35
N THR A 207 8.81 29.38 -17.88
CA THR A 207 8.90 30.32 -16.76
C THR A 207 8.17 31.62 -17.07
N GLY A 208 7.44 32.18 -16.11
CA GLY A 208 6.70 33.44 -16.25
C GLY A 208 5.32 33.33 -16.92
N VAL A 209 4.90 32.19 -17.46
CA VAL A 209 3.59 32.01 -18.13
C VAL A 209 2.42 31.89 -17.16
N GLY A 210 2.69 31.66 -15.86
CA GLY A 210 1.63 31.63 -14.83
C GLY A 210 1.30 30.26 -14.27
N LYS A 211 2.22 29.27 -14.32
CA LYS A 211 2.00 27.94 -13.71
C LYS A 211 1.47 28.00 -12.29
N SER A 212 2.14 28.74 -11.41
CA SER A 212 1.76 28.87 -10.00
C SER A 212 0.39 29.52 -9.83
N HIS A 213 0.04 30.50 -10.71
CA HIS A 213 -1.29 31.10 -10.69
C HIS A 213 -2.38 30.10 -11.11
N TYR A 214 -2.08 29.23 -12.09
CA TYR A 214 -3.00 28.18 -12.47
C TYR A 214 -3.19 27.13 -11.36
N LEU A 215 -2.10 26.73 -10.69
CA LEU A 215 -2.17 25.80 -9.55
C LEU A 215 -2.99 26.39 -8.40
N VAL A 216 -2.81 27.67 -8.10
CA VAL A 216 -3.63 28.40 -7.11
C VAL A 216 -5.10 28.42 -7.55
N ALA A 217 -5.38 28.67 -8.83
CA ALA A 217 -6.78 28.69 -9.33
C ALA A 217 -7.46 27.31 -9.17
N MET A 218 -6.75 26.22 -9.43
CA MET A 218 -7.27 24.86 -9.18
C MET A 218 -7.53 24.62 -7.68
N GLY A 219 -6.60 25.01 -6.82
CA GLY A 219 -6.78 24.92 -5.37
C GLY A 219 -7.96 25.76 -4.88
N ALA A 220 -8.11 26.99 -5.38
CA ALA A 220 -9.23 27.87 -5.04
C ALA A 220 -10.58 27.31 -5.51
N GLU A 221 -10.63 26.67 -6.67
CA GLU A 221 -11.86 25.99 -7.14
C GLU A 221 -12.22 24.82 -6.23
N ALA A 222 -11.24 24.04 -5.78
CA ALA A 222 -11.48 22.97 -4.81
C ALA A 222 -12.02 23.52 -3.48
N LEU A 223 -11.46 24.64 -2.98
CA LEU A 223 -11.93 25.31 -1.77
C LEU A 223 -13.38 25.82 -1.90
N ARG A 224 -13.74 26.44 -3.06
CA ARG A 224 -15.12 26.88 -3.32
C ARG A 224 -16.14 25.73 -3.30
N ARG A 225 -15.68 24.52 -3.58
CA ARG A 225 -16.50 23.29 -3.51
C ARG A 225 -16.44 22.59 -2.14
N GLY A 226 -15.94 23.27 -1.10
CA GLY A 226 -15.84 22.74 0.25
C GLY A 226 -14.77 21.66 0.44
N LYS A 227 -13.83 21.49 -0.52
CA LYS A 227 -12.79 20.48 -0.47
C LYS A 227 -11.53 21.00 0.23
N ASN A 228 -10.91 20.17 1.06
CA ASN A 228 -9.66 20.52 1.74
C ASN A 228 -8.47 20.40 0.79
N VAL A 229 -7.56 21.38 0.86
CA VAL A 229 -6.39 21.49 -0.01
C VAL A 229 -5.12 21.61 0.82
N VAL A 230 -4.07 20.89 0.42
CA VAL A 230 -2.69 21.15 0.86
C VAL A 230 -1.91 21.68 -0.34
N HIS A 231 -1.26 22.83 -0.17
CA HIS A 231 -0.40 23.44 -1.18
C HIS A 231 1.04 23.45 -0.68
N TYR A 232 1.86 22.61 -1.25
CA TYR A 232 3.32 22.60 -1.03
C TYR A 232 3.98 23.56 -2.02
N THR A 233 4.74 24.52 -1.49
CA THR A 233 5.52 25.46 -2.29
C THR A 233 7.01 25.32 -2.01
N PHE A 234 7.82 25.28 -3.07
CA PHE A 234 9.27 25.16 -2.98
C PHE A 234 9.98 26.42 -3.48
N GLU A 235 9.24 27.35 -4.07
CA GLU A 235 9.77 28.59 -4.64
C GLU A 235 9.28 29.83 -3.90
N LEU A 236 8.00 29.86 -3.52
CA LEU A 236 7.36 31.02 -2.91
C LEU A 236 7.15 30.83 -1.41
N THR A 237 7.05 31.96 -0.69
CA THR A 237 6.67 31.93 0.73
C THR A 237 5.20 31.55 0.93
N GLU A 238 4.89 30.98 2.10
CA GLU A 238 3.49 30.65 2.48
C GLU A 238 2.58 31.89 2.36
N THR A 239 3.08 33.06 2.79
CA THR A 239 2.34 34.32 2.67
C THR A 239 2.08 34.75 1.22
N SER A 240 3.10 34.61 0.34
CA SER A 240 2.95 34.98 -1.07
C SER A 240 1.93 34.10 -1.78
N VAL A 241 1.91 32.80 -1.48
CA VAL A 241 0.92 31.87 -2.00
C VAL A 241 -0.46 32.20 -1.40
N GLY A 242 -0.53 32.51 -0.09
CA GLY A 242 -1.77 32.95 0.58
C GLY A 242 -2.42 34.15 -0.11
N ILE A 243 -1.65 35.21 -0.38
CA ILE A 243 -2.15 36.42 -1.08
C ILE A 243 -2.70 36.05 -2.47
N ARG A 244 -2.13 35.08 -3.17
CA ARG A 244 -2.68 34.64 -4.47
C ARG A 244 -4.01 33.91 -4.30
N TYR A 245 -4.18 33.11 -3.24
CA TYR A 245 -5.46 32.50 -2.90
C TYR A 245 -6.50 33.57 -2.55
N ASP A 246 -6.14 34.57 -1.73
CA ASP A 246 -7.02 35.68 -1.37
C ASP A 246 -7.47 36.45 -2.62
N SER A 247 -6.52 36.78 -3.50
CA SER A 247 -6.77 37.42 -4.77
C SER A 247 -7.79 36.64 -5.63
N ASN A 248 -7.61 35.33 -5.72
CA ASN A 248 -8.46 34.45 -6.52
C ASN A 248 -9.86 34.27 -5.90
N LEU A 249 -9.91 33.99 -4.59
CA LEU A 249 -11.16 33.72 -3.87
C LEU A 249 -12.05 34.96 -3.78
N CYS A 250 -11.45 36.15 -3.54
CA CYS A 250 -12.15 37.40 -3.36
C CYS A 250 -12.27 38.24 -4.65
N ASN A 251 -11.63 37.78 -5.74
CA ASN A 251 -11.58 38.53 -7.01
C ASN A 251 -10.97 39.95 -6.85
N ILE A 252 -9.92 40.06 -6.04
CA ILE A 252 -9.17 41.29 -5.78
C ILE A 252 -7.79 41.19 -6.41
N PRO A 253 -7.28 42.20 -7.14
CA PRO A 253 -5.89 42.16 -7.62
C PRO A 253 -4.89 41.91 -6.47
N SER A 254 -3.89 41.08 -6.69
CA SER A 254 -2.95 40.65 -5.63
C SER A 254 -2.27 41.83 -4.92
N ASN A 255 -1.99 42.93 -5.63
CA ASN A 255 -1.36 44.13 -5.06
C ASN A 255 -2.28 44.86 -4.07
N ASN A 256 -3.61 44.67 -4.19
CA ASN A 256 -4.58 45.37 -3.39
C ASN A 256 -5.16 44.51 -2.25
N VAL A 257 -4.75 43.23 -2.14
CA VAL A 257 -5.30 42.30 -1.14
C VAL A 257 -5.06 42.84 0.28
N VAL A 258 -3.86 43.35 0.56
CA VAL A 258 -3.45 43.81 1.90
C VAL A 258 -4.30 45.04 2.32
N GLU A 259 -4.57 45.94 1.41
CA GLU A 259 -5.39 47.15 1.66
C GLU A 259 -6.89 46.81 1.81
N ASN A 260 -7.33 45.70 1.23
CA ASN A 260 -8.71 45.24 1.27
C ASN A 260 -8.97 44.11 2.29
N LYS A 261 -8.22 44.09 3.38
CA LYS A 261 -8.30 43.04 4.42
C LYS A 261 -9.75 42.80 4.91
N GLU A 262 -10.52 43.84 5.16
CA GLU A 262 -11.91 43.73 5.64
C GLU A 262 -12.78 42.98 4.63
N THR A 263 -12.66 43.29 3.34
CA THR A 263 -13.37 42.58 2.27
C THR A 263 -13.00 41.14 2.18
N VAL A 264 -11.69 40.80 2.36
CA VAL A 264 -11.21 39.41 2.37
C VAL A 264 -11.85 38.65 3.53
N LEU A 265 -11.80 39.19 4.74
CA LEU A 265 -12.36 38.54 5.93
C LEU A 265 -13.88 38.34 5.80
N LYS A 266 -14.59 39.34 5.30
CA LYS A 266 -16.02 39.26 5.01
C LYS A 266 -16.34 38.14 4.02
N THR A 267 -15.54 38.01 2.94
CA THR A 267 -15.70 36.93 1.96
C THR A 267 -15.55 35.56 2.60
N TYR A 268 -14.65 35.42 3.57
CA TYR A 268 -14.48 34.16 4.29
C TYR A 268 -15.68 33.80 5.20
N GLU A 269 -16.27 34.79 5.84
CA GLU A 269 -17.45 34.63 6.68
C GLU A 269 -18.71 34.31 5.87
N GLU A 270 -18.84 34.87 4.65
CA GLU A 270 -19.99 34.68 3.80
C GLU A 270 -19.99 33.39 2.98
N ASN A 271 -18.84 32.67 2.93
CA ASN A 271 -18.70 31.48 2.11
C ASN A 271 -18.16 30.31 2.95
N ASP A 272 -18.74 29.13 2.73
CA ASP A 272 -18.28 27.88 3.37
C ASP A 272 -17.17 27.22 2.51
N PHE A 273 -15.98 27.82 2.57
CA PHE A 273 -14.82 27.27 1.89
C PHE A 273 -14.27 26.03 2.59
N GLY A 274 -13.70 25.10 1.81
CA GLY A 274 -12.85 24.06 2.36
C GLY A 274 -11.61 24.63 3.06
N ARG A 275 -10.92 23.80 3.83
CA ARG A 275 -9.73 24.23 4.57
C ARG A 275 -8.49 24.16 3.68
N LEU A 276 -7.61 25.17 3.78
CA LEU A 276 -6.35 25.27 3.06
C LEU A 276 -5.17 25.23 4.03
N ILE A 277 -4.19 24.38 3.74
CA ILE A 277 -2.88 24.41 4.39
C ILE A 277 -1.81 24.67 3.34
N ILE A 278 -1.07 25.76 3.49
CA ILE A 278 0.07 26.09 2.66
C ILE A 278 1.33 25.75 3.45
N LYS A 279 2.23 25.00 2.85
CA LYS A 279 3.49 24.61 3.49
C LYS A 279 4.66 24.84 2.57
N GLN A 280 5.57 25.71 2.99
CA GLN A 280 6.83 25.98 2.31
C GLN A 280 7.90 24.97 2.73
N TYR A 281 8.66 24.52 1.76
CA TYR A 281 9.92 23.82 1.96
C TYR A 281 11.02 24.48 1.13
N PRO A 282 12.25 24.61 1.65
CA PRO A 282 13.38 25.05 0.83
C PRO A 282 13.64 24.09 -0.33
N THR A 283 14.17 24.60 -1.43
CA THR A 283 14.57 23.81 -2.59
C THR A 283 15.47 22.64 -2.20
N GLY A 284 15.14 21.43 -2.64
CA GLY A 284 15.89 20.21 -2.34
C GLY A 284 15.81 19.72 -0.89
N ALA A 285 15.04 20.37 -0.01
CA ALA A 285 14.94 20.00 1.41
C ALA A 285 13.89 18.90 1.66
N ALA A 286 12.85 18.80 0.83
CA ALA A 286 11.78 17.85 1.03
C ALA A 286 11.74 16.78 -0.08
N SER A 287 11.54 15.55 0.34
CA SER A 287 11.25 14.38 -0.52
C SER A 287 9.81 13.95 -0.33
N ILE A 288 9.37 12.94 -1.08
CA ILE A 288 8.04 12.35 -0.91
C ILE A 288 7.79 11.84 0.51
N ILE A 289 8.83 11.35 1.20
CA ILE A 289 8.74 10.91 2.59
C ILE A 289 8.42 12.09 3.51
N THR A 290 9.01 13.26 3.26
CA THR A 290 8.73 14.50 4.01
C THR A 290 7.27 14.92 3.85
N LEU A 291 6.73 14.86 2.62
CA LEU A 291 5.33 15.18 2.34
C LEU A 291 4.39 14.17 3.03
N ARG A 292 4.70 12.87 2.95
CA ARG A 292 3.94 11.80 3.62
C ARG A 292 3.85 12.04 5.13
N ASN A 293 4.97 12.25 5.79
CA ASN A 293 5.02 12.51 7.24
C ASN A 293 4.25 13.78 7.63
N HIS A 294 4.21 14.79 6.75
CA HIS A 294 3.41 15.99 6.99
C HIS A 294 1.91 15.68 6.88
N LEU A 295 1.51 14.91 5.87
CA LEU A 295 0.11 14.51 5.67
C LEU A 295 -0.41 13.63 6.82
N GLU A 296 0.39 12.70 7.33
CA GLU A 296 0.08 11.90 8.52
C GLU A 296 -0.16 12.79 9.76
N LYS A 297 0.68 13.83 9.95
CA LYS A 297 0.48 14.79 11.04
C LYS A 297 -0.79 15.62 10.88
N LEU A 298 -1.19 15.91 9.65
CA LEU A 298 -2.45 16.61 9.37
C LEU A 298 -3.66 15.72 9.64
N GLU A 299 -3.58 14.45 9.28
CA GLU A 299 -4.63 13.47 9.56
C GLU A 299 -4.85 13.30 11.08
N MET A 300 -3.77 13.28 11.89
CA MET A 300 -3.86 13.28 13.36
C MET A 300 -4.55 14.54 13.92
N LYS A 301 -4.65 15.62 13.14
CA LYS A 301 -5.37 16.87 13.47
C LYS A 301 -6.74 16.97 12.81
N ASP A 302 -7.27 15.86 12.37
CA ASP A 302 -8.57 15.77 11.69
C ASP A 302 -8.62 16.65 10.42
N PHE A 303 -7.51 16.64 9.66
CA PHE A 303 -7.42 17.30 8.38
C PHE A 303 -7.06 16.29 7.29
N LYS A 304 -8.03 15.91 6.48
CA LYS A 304 -7.85 15.04 5.32
C LYS A 304 -7.97 15.85 4.03
N PRO A 305 -6.91 15.99 3.23
CA PRO A 305 -6.96 16.74 1.97
C PRO A 305 -7.67 15.94 0.88
N SER A 306 -8.38 16.64 0.02
CA SER A 306 -8.94 16.12 -1.23
C SER A 306 -8.07 16.45 -2.44
N LEU A 307 -7.20 17.46 -2.33
CA LEU A 307 -6.26 17.89 -3.37
C LEU A 307 -4.91 18.23 -2.77
N LEU A 308 -3.86 17.70 -3.36
CA LEU A 308 -2.48 18.12 -3.11
C LEU A 308 -2.00 18.94 -4.30
N VAL A 309 -1.48 20.13 -4.03
CA VAL A 309 -0.81 21.00 -5.01
C VAL A 309 0.67 21.01 -4.68
N ILE A 310 1.53 20.80 -5.67
CA ILE A 310 3.00 20.80 -5.52
C ILE A 310 3.58 21.79 -6.52
N ASP A 311 4.12 22.91 -6.04
CA ASP A 311 4.68 23.99 -6.87
C ASP A 311 6.16 24.19 -6.55
N TYR A 312 7.08 23.51 -7.26
CA TYR A 312 6.92 22.49 -8.30
C TYR A 312 7.80 21.27 -8.00
N ALA A 313 7.43 20.12 -8.53
CA ALA A 313 8.03 18.84 -8.19
C ALA A 313 9.50 18.67 -8.62
N ASP A 314 9.95 19.35 -9.68
CA ASP A 314 11.30 19.18 -10.22
C ASP A 314 12.44 19.61 -9.27
N ILE A 315 12.10 20.40 -8.24
CA ILE A 315 13.07 20.86 -7.21
C ILE A 315 12.90 20.12 -5.88
N MET A 316 12.07 19.09 -5.85
CA MET A 316 12.02 18.15 -4.74
C MET A 316 13.28 17.27 -4.73
N ARG A 317 13.63 16.78 -3.54
CA ARG A 317 14.71 15.82 -3.39
C ARG A 317 14.20 14.42 -3.71
N SER A 318 14.89 13.73 -4.62
CA SER A 318 14.69 12.31 -4.86
C SER A 318 15.05 11.47 -3.62
N THR A 319 14.35 10.37 -3.38
CA THR A 319 14.67 9.42 -2.29
C THR A 319 15.91 8.59 -2.58
N ARG A 320 16.34 8.53 -3.86
CA ARG A 320 17.56 7.85 -4.30
C ARG A 320 18.38 8.77 -5.18
N THR A 321 19.69 8.71 -5.07
CA THR A 321 20.61 9.46 -5.93
C THR A 321 20.94 8.65 -7.18
N TYR A 322 20.94 9.31 -8.32
CA TYR A 322 21.31 8.74 -9.62
C TYR A 322 22.36 9.61 -10.31
N ASP A 323 23.13 9.02 -11.20
CA ASP A 323 24.13 9.76 -12.00
C ASP A 323 23.49 10.73 -13.01
N SER A 324 22.19 10.64 -13.24
CA SER A 324 21.43 11.45 -14.17
C SER A 324 20.24 12.11 -13.51
N LEU A 325 20.15 13.44 -13.59
CA LEU A 325 19.02 14.24 -13.13
C LEU A 325 17.67 13.75 -13.72
N ARG A 326 17.69 13.26 -14.96
CA ARG A 326 16.50 12.72 -15.61
C ARG A 326 15.92 11.50 -14.85
N HIS A 327 16.77 10.64 -14.32
CA HIS A 327 16.34 9.48 -13.54
C HIS A 327 15.83 9.88 -12.16
N GLU A 328 16.43 10.89 -11.55
CA GLU A 328 15.94 11.44 -10.28
C GLU A 328 14.55 12.07 -10.44
N LEU A 329 14.35 12.89 -11.47
CA LEU A 329 13.05 13.49 -11.77
C LEU A 329 11.99 12.42 -12.07
N LYS A 330 12.34 11.40 -12.86
CA LYS A 330 11.42 10.29 -13.12
C LYS A 330 10.97 9.64 -11.82
N LEU A 331 11.90 9.37 -10.90
CA LEU A 331 11.57 8.76 -9.60
C LEU A 331 10.66 9.67 -8.77
N VAL A 332 10.92 10.98 -8.71
CA VAL A 332 10.07 11.93 -7.98
C VAL A 332 8.62 11.86 -8.47
N TYR A 333 8.38 11.87 -9.78
CA TYR A 333 7.02 11.76 -10.33
C TYR A 333 6.37 10.39 -10.10
N GLU A 334 7.14 9.31 -10.16
CA GLU A 334 6.68 7.96 -9.81
C GLU A 334 6.27 7.89 -8.31
N GLU A 335 7.06 8.49 -7.43
CA GLU A 335 6.77 8.55 -5.99
C GLU A 335 5.54 9.40 -5.68
N ILE A 336 5.35 10.55 -6.36
CA ILE A 336 4.13 11.38 -6.24
C ILE A 336 2.90 10.57 -6.68
N ARG A 337 3.00 9.83 -7.79
CA ARG A 337 1.91 8.98 -8.26
C ARG A 337 1.55 7.88 -7.26
N ASN A 338 2.57 7.23 -6.70
CA ASN A 338 2.38 6.20 -5.68
C ASN A 338 1.71 6.79 -4.44
N LEU A 339 2.13 7.98 -3.99
CA LEU A 339 1.49 8.67 -2.87
C LEU A 339 0.02 8.96 -3.15
N ALA A 340 -0.32 9.44 -4.37
CA ALA A 340 -1.70 9.69 -4.76
C ALA A 340 -2.56 8.42 -4.72
N MET A 341 -2.02 7.28 -5.18
CA MET A 341 -2.70 5.98 -5.14
C MET A 341 -2.88 5.43 -3.72
N GLU A 342 -1.90 5.66 -2.84
CA GLU A 342 -1.95 5.21 -1.43
C GLU A 342 -2.97 5.99 -0.58
N LEU A 343 -3.14 7.28 -0.86
CA LEU A 343 -4.04 8.17 -0.14
C LEU A 343 -5.50 8.10 -0.63
N ASN A 344 -5.77 7.26 -1.60
CA ASN A 344 -7.07 7.11 -2.25
C ASN A 344 -8.19 6.59 -1.31
#